data_40c8962f4d0ac03676a1e13192e0aabc
#
_entry.id   40c8962f4d0ac03676a1e13192e0aabc
#
_cell.length_a   1.000
_cell.length_b   1.000
_cell.length_c   1.000
_cell.angle_alpha   90.00
_cell.angle_beta   90.00
_cell.angle_gamma   90.00
#
_symmetry.space_group_name_H-M   'P 1'
#
loop_
_entity.id
_entity.type
_entity.pdbx_description
1 polymer ?
#
loop_
_entity_poly.entity_id
_entity_poly.type
_entity_poly.pdbx_seq_one_letter_code
_entity_poly.pdbx_strand_id
1 'polypeptide(L)'
;LSVNLHRGAPDFHHSTWRFEDELPQSLPWRGNLEGTARTVDEADGAVPLEAGILATYGFAVLDDSTSIVLSDDGWIQPRPVAGSLASKDLYFFGHGRDYAGALRDFARLSGPVPLVPRGTLGNWWSRYWRYDEREYVDLMDRFRREGVPLSVAVIDMDWHVVDVDPEIGTGWTGYTWNHDLFPDPERFLTSLHERGLAVTLNVHPADGVRRH
;
A
#
# COMPACT_ATOMS: atom_id res chain seq x y z
N LEU A 1 31.18 -13.92 -0.52
CA LEU A 1 30.65 -13.87 -1.89
C LEU A 1 30.93 -12.51 -2.49
N SER A 2 31.46 -12.47 -3.70
CA SER A 2 31.63 -11.22 -4.45
C SER A 2 31.02 -11.36 -5.83
N VAL A 3 30.41 -10.30 -6.33
CA VAL A 3 29.89 -10.22 -7.69
C VAL A 3 30.72 -9.20 -8.45
N ASN A 4 31.36 -9.67 -9.52
CA ASN A 4 32.14 -8.82 -10.40
C ASN A 4 31.33 -8.54 -11.66
N LEU A 5 31.06 -7.27 -11.91
CA LEU A 5 30.38 -6.86 -13.13
C LEU A 5 31.46 -6.63 -14.21
N HIS A 6 31.54 -7.54 -15.17
CA HIS A 6 32.46 -7.41 -16.28
C HIS A 6 31.96 -6.43 -17.33
N ARG A 7 32.85 -5.57 -17.71
CA ARG A 7 32.86 -4.51 -18.71
C ARG A 7 31.79 -4.57 -19.81
N GLY A 8 31.07 -3.50 -19.91
CA GLY A 8 30.19 -3.22 -21.09
C GLY A 8 29.76 -1.78 -21.23
N ALA A 9 29.94 -0.94 -20.20
CA ALA A 9 29.58 0.46 -20.29
C ALA A 9 30.70 1.32 -19.67
N PRO A 10 31.06 2.43 -20.30
CA PRO A 10 32.14 3.33 -19.85
C PRO A 10 31.87 4.02 -18.51
N ASP A 11 30.67 3.91 -17.98
CA ASP A 11 30.23 4.64 -16.79
C ASP A 11 30.12 3.78 -15.52
N PHE A 12 30.54 2.51 -15.54
CA PHE A 12 30.57 1.67 -14.35
C PHE A 12 31.83 2.00 -13.51
N HIS A 13 31.69 2.90 -12.56
CA HIS A 13 32.77 3.24 -11.64
C HIS A 13 33.05 2.20 -10.56
N HIS A 14 32.13 1.24 -10.37
CA HIS A 14 32.24 0.17 -9.37
C HIS A 14 31.90 -1.17 -10.01
N SER A 15 32.95 -1.96 -10.25
CA SER A 15 32.85 -3.26 -10.92
C SER A 15 32.64 -4.43 -9.98
N THR A 16 32.68 -4.21 -8.68
CA THR A 16 32.63 -5.29 -7.68
C THR A 16 31.76 -4.87 -6.50
N TRP A 17 30.80 -5.71 -6.15
CA TRP A 17 30.07 -5.65 -4.89
C TRP A 17 30.39 -6.91 -4.08
N ARG A 18 30.53 -6.77 -2.77
CA ARG A 18 30.79 -7.87 -1.84
C ARG A 18 29.66 -7.99 -0.84
N PHE A 19 29.43 -9.18 -0.33
CA PHE A 19 28.38 -9.49 0.62
C PHE A 19 28.47 -8.68 1.92
N GLU A 20 29.66 -8.27 2.32
CA GLU A 20 29.92 -7.46 3.51
C GLU A 20 29.79 -5.96 3.25
N ASP A 21 29.75 -5.55 1.99
CA ASP A 21 29.63 -4.14 1.61
C ASP A 21 28.23 -3.62 1.98
N GLU A 22 28.12 -2.31 2.15
CA GLU A 22 26.84 -1.64 2.27
C GLU A 22 25.99 -1.87 1.00
N LEU A 23 24.67 -1.79 1.15
CA LEU A 23 23.78 -1.90 0.00
C LEU A 23 24.09 -0.77 -1.00
N PRO A 24 24.15 -1.06 -2.29
CA PRO A 24 24.53 -0.07 -3.31
C PRO A 24 23.69 1.20 -3.26
N GLN A 25 22.39 1.05 -2.95
CA GLN A 25 21.46 2.17 -2.85
C GLN A 25 21.67 3.05 -1.61
N SER A 26 22.35 2.56 -0.56
CA SER A 26 22.70 3.33 0.64
C SER A 26 23.92 4.21 0.42
N LEU A 27 24.68 3.97 -0.63
CA LEU A 27 25.87 4.74 -0.94
C LEU A 27 25.48 6.05 -1.65
N PRO A 28 26.27 7.12 -1.51
CA PRO A 28 25.98 8.40 -2.14
C PRO A 28 26.18 8.37 -3.67
N TRP A 29 26.05 7.20 -4.28
CA TRP A 29 26.19 7.02 -5.71
C TRP A 29 24.95 7.53 -6.41
N ARG A 30 25.15 8.51 -7.24
CA ARG A 30 24.10 8.97 -8.13
C ARG A 30 23.86 7.92 -9.20
N GLY A 31 22.61 7.56 -9.46
CA GLY A 31 22.30 6.66 -10.55
C GLY A 31 21.28 5.57 -10.21
N ASN A 32 20.83 5.45 -8.97
CA ASN A 32 19.59 4.75 -8.70
C ASN A 32 18.46 5.53 -9.37
N LEU A 33 17.59 4.84 -10.10
CA LEU A 33 16.45 5.47 -10.79
C LEU A 33 15.27 5.70 -9.85
N GLU A 34 15.49 5.39 -8.58
CA GLU A 34 14.51 5.49 -7.53
C GLU A 34 13.27 4.62 -7.78
N GLY A 35 12.41 4.54 -6.83
CA GLY A 35 11.19 3.76 -6.90
C GLY A 35 9.97 4.62 -6.62
N THR A 36 9.42 4.46 -5.45
CA THR A 36 8.26 5.21 -4.99
C THR A 36 8.45 5.60 -3.52
N ALA A 37 7.68 6.54 -3.03
CA ALA A 37 7.55 6.77 -1.61
C ALA A 37 6.54 5.78 -1.02
N ARG A 38 6.80 5.26 0.19
CA ARG A 38 5.86 4.37 0.90
C ARG A 38 4.59 5.09 1.30
N THR A 39 4.73 6.36 1.63
CA THR A 39 3.62 7.21 2.00
C THR A 39 3.83 8.60 1.44
N VAL A 40 2.74 9.28 1.19
CA VAL A 40 2.69 10.71 0.85
C VAL A 40 2.01 11.50 1.96
N ASP A 41 1.80 10.87 3.11
CA ASP A 41 1.28 11.56 4.29
C ASP A 41 2.21 12.71 4.67
N GLU A 42 1.63 13.82 5.05
CA GLU A 42 2.36 15.05 5.40
C GLU A 42 3.23 15.61 4.25
N ALA A 43 3.05 15.13 3.03
CA ALA A 43 3.77 15.64 1.88
C ALA A 43 3.27 17.05 1.51
N ASP A 44 4.21 18.01 1.48
CA ASP A 44 3.98 19.37 1.00
C ASP A 44 4.86 19.62 -0.24
N GLY A 45 4.36 19.22 -1.38
CA GLY A 45 5.08 19.31 -2.65
C GLY A 45 5.92 18.07 -2.97
N ALA A 46 7.22 18.23 -3.24
CA ALA A 46 8.10 17.14 -3.62
C ALA A 46 8.38 16.19 -2.45
N VAL A 47 8.26 14.89 -2.71
CA VAL A 47 8.54 13.83 -1.74
C VAL A 47 9.82 13.11 -2.16
N PRO A 48 10.76 12.84 -1.25
CA PRO A 48 11.93 12.01 -1.56
C PRO A 48 11.46 10.59 -1.89
N LEU A 49 11.94 10.06 -3.00
CA LEU A 49 11.68 8.69 -3.41
C LEU A 49 12.71 7.75 -2.80
N GLU A 50 12.29 6.53 -2.49
CA GLU A 50 13.16 5.48 -2.02
C GLU A 50 13.95 4.86 -3.17
N ALA A 51 15.13 4.32 -2.87
CA ALA A 51 15.93 3.59 -3.85
C ALA A 51 15.17 2.35 -4.35
N GLY A 52 15.13 2.20 -5.67
CA GLY A 52 14.52 1.07 -6.36
C GLY A 52 15.55 0.04 -6.81
N ILE A 53 15.09 -0.99 -7.52
CA ILE A 53 15.93 -2.06 -8.09
C ILE A 53 16.59 -1.67 -9.40
N LEU A 54 16.27 -0.51 -9.96
CA LEU A 54 16.83 -0.03 -11.21
C LEU A 54 17.90 1.02 -10.95
N ALA A 55 19.06 0.87 -11.59
CA ALA A 55 20.15 1.81 -11.45
C ALA A 55 20.98 1.92 -12.72
N THR A 56 21.51 3.11 -13.02
CA THR A 56 22.36 3.33 -14.19
C THR A 56 23.70 2.62 -14.08
N TYR A 57 24.15 2.31 -12.85
CA TYR A 57 25.33 1.48 -12.59
C TYR A 57 25.07 -0.03 -12.78
N GLY A 58 23.85 -0.43 -13.14
CA GLY A 58 23.53 -1.75 -13.72
C GLY A 58 23.22 -2.87 -12.74
N PHE A 59 23.10 -2.60 -11.45
CA PHE A 59 22.73 -3.60 -10.47
C PHE A 59 22.02 -2.98 -9.24
N ALA A 60 21.33 -3.81 -8.49
CA ALA A 60 20.77 -3.48 -7.18
C ALA A 60 20.81 -4.69 -6.26
N VAL A 61 20.74 -4.48 -4.97
CA VAL A 61 20.64 -5.54 -3.97
C VAL A 61 19.43 -5.28 -3.09
N LEU A 62 18.50 -6.21 -3.08
CA LEU A 62 17.36 -6.19 -2.18
C LEU A 62 17.73 -6.99 -0.92
N ASP A 63 17.65 -6.35 0.24
CA ASP A 63 17.83 -7.00 1.53
C ASP A 63 16.47 -7.40 2.10
N ASP A 64 16.21 -8.69 2.15
CA ASP A 64 14.98 -9.30 2.68
C ASP A 64 15.17 -9.90 4.07
N SER A 65 16.34 -9.67 4.68
CA SER A 65 16.75 -10.33 5.94
C SER A 65 15.81 -10.08 7.11
N THR A 66 15.16 -8.92 7.14
CA THR A 66 14.28 -8.50 8.25
C THR A 66 12.80 -8.41 7.88
N SER A 67 12.46 -8.80 6.65
CA SER A 67 11.07 -8.78 6.19
C SER A 67 10.22 -9.76 7.01
N ILE A 68 9.00 -9.36 7.23
CA ILE A 68 7.99 -10.27 7.77
C ILE A 68 7.63 -11.34 6.74
N VAL A 69 7.24 -12.49 7.19
CA VAL A 69 6.82 -13.60 6.33
C VAL A 69 5.34 -13.91 6.53
N LEU A 70 4.71 -14.40 5.48
CA LEU A 70 3.36 -14.94 5.53
C LEU A 70 3.48 -16.44 5.84
N SER A 71 2.87 -16.88 6.92
CA SER A 71 2.81 -18.29 7.29
C SER A 71 1.78 -19.06 6.45
N ASP A 72 1.86 -20.38 6.47
CA ASP A 72 0.96 -21.25 5.68
C ASP A 72 -0.52 -21.08 6.05
N ASP A 73 -0.80 -20.64 7.28
CA ASP A 73 -2.15 -20.31 7.76
C ASP A 73 -2.60 -18.88 7.42
N GLY A 74 -1.77 -18.13 6.68
CA GLY A 74 -2.07 -16.78 6.19
C GLY A 74 -1.80 -15.66 7.21
N TRP A 75 -1.14 -15.94 8.33
CA TRP A 75 -0.76 -14.92 9.29
C TRP A 75 0.62 -14.34 9.03
N ILE A 76 0.76 -13.05 9.32
CA ILE A 76 2.02 -12.34 9.28
C ILE A 76 2.82 -12.65 10.54
N GLN A 77 4.07 -13.07 10.36
CA GLN A 77 4.97 -13.35 11.47
C GLN A 77 6.40 -12.88 11.18
N PRO A 78 7.22 -12.66 12.22
CA PRO A 78 8.62 -12.38 12.02
C PRO A 78 9.31 -13.51 11.25
N ARG A 79 10.27 -13.16 10.40
CA ARG A 79 11.09 -14.16 9.70
C ARG A 79 11.85 -15.01 10.72
N PRO A 80 11.81 -16.33 10.61
CA PRO A 80 12.60 -17.20 11.47
C PRO A 80 14.10 -16.93 11.29
N VAL A 81 14.80 -16.65 12.39
CA VAL A 81 16.25 -16.49 12.36
C VAL A 81 16.89 -17.88 12.36
N ALA A 82 17.59 -18.21 11.30
CA ALA A 82 18.31 -19.48 11.21
C ALA A 82 19.64 -19.39 11.97
N GLY A 83 19.71 -20.02 13.15
CA GLY A 83 20.94 -20.15 13.92
C GLY A 83 21.30 -18.92 14.79
N SER A 84 22.47 -18.97 15.41
CA SER A 84 22.99 -17.92 16.31
C SER A 84 23.68 -16.74 15.61
N LEU A 85 23.83 -16.79 14.29
CA LEU A 85 24.39 -15.73 13.47
C LEU A 85 23.24 -15.07 12.69
N ALA A 86 23.21 -13.75 12.67
CA ALA A 86 22.28 -13.01 11.82
C ALA A 86 22.52 -13.43 10.37
N SER A 87 21.62 -14.23 9.80
CA SER A 87 21.66 -14.62 8.41
C SER A 87 21.16 -13.48 7.55
N LYS A 88 21.88 -13.16 6.49
CA LYS A 88 21.43 -12.21 5.48
C LYS A 88 20.71 -12.98 4.36
N ASP A 89 19.56 -12.46 3.95
CA ASP A 89 18.81 -12.90 2.79
C ASP A 89 18.80 -11.77 1.76
N LEU A 90 19.62 -11.90 0.73
CA LEU A 90 19.88 -10.85 -0.24
C LEU A 90 19.57 -11.34 -1.66
N TYR A 91 18.81 -10.53 -2.40
CA TYR A 91 18.55 -10.74 -3.82
C TYR A 91 19.38 -9.76 -4.65
N PHE A 92 20.24 -10.28 -5.51
CA PHE A 92 21.09 -9.49 -6.39
C PHE A 92 20.47 -9.41 -7.79
N PHE A 93 20.21 -8.18 -8.25
CA PHE A 93 19.69 -7.88 -9.58
C PHE A 93 20.81 -7.30 -10.45
N GLY A 94 21.39 -8.09 -11.33
CA GLY A 94 22.52 -7.70 -12.17
C GLY A 94 22.15 -7.65 -13.65
N HIS A 95 21.30 -6.74 -14.05
CA HIS A 95 20.76 -6.65 -15.41
C HIS A 95 21.46 -5.60 -16.31
N GLY A 96 22.47 -4.92 -15.84
CA GLY A 96 23.09 -3.84 -16.60
C GLY A 96 22.07 -2.77 -16.98
N ARG A 97 21.79 -2.64 -18.27
CA ARG A 97 20.77 -1.70 -18.79
C ARG A 97 19.47 -2.37 -19.22
N ASP A 98 19.32 -3.66 -19.02
CA ASP A 98 18.05 -4.35 -19.26
C ASP A 98 17.08 -4.11 -18.09
N TYR A 99 16.58 -2.90 -17.97
CA TYR A 99 15.65 -2.49 -16.93
C TYR A 99 14.33 -3.27 -16.98
N ALA A 100 13.86 -3.60 -18.18
CA ALA A 100 12.68 -4.43 -18.36
C ALA A 100 12.90 -5.86 -17.84
N GLY A 101 14.11 -6.41 -18.03
CA GLY A 101 14.53 -7.69 -17.46
C GLY A 101 14.50 -7.66 -15.93
N ALA A 102 15.10 -6.63 -15.32
CA ALA A 102 15.09 -6.46 -13.87
C ALA A 102 13.67 -6.44 -13.30
N LEU A 103 12.76 -5.68 -13.91
CA LEU A 103 11.34 -5.62 -13.49
C LEU A 103 10.62 -6.96 -13.66
N ARG A 104 10.88 -7.68 -14.76
CA ARG A 104 10.30 -9.03 -14.93
C ARG A 104 10.77 -10.01 -13.87
N ASP A 105 12.05 -9.97 -13.53
CA ASP A 105 12.59 -10.88 -12.51
C ASP A 105 12.14 -10.46 -11.10
N PHE A 106 12.02 -9.18 -10.83
CA PHE A 106 11.39 -8.71 -9.60
C PHE A 106 9.93 -9.21 -9.50
N ALA A 107 9.14 -9.10 -10.56
CA ALA A 107 7.76 -9.60 -10.57
C ALA A 107 7.67 -11.14 -10.42
N ARG A 108 8.68 -11.89 -10.86
CA ARG A 108 8.77 -13.34 -10.59
C ARG A 108 9.07 -13.66 -9.14
N LEU A 109 9.84 -12.81 -8.48
CA LEU A 109 10.19 -12.95 -7.07
C LEU A 109 9.04 -12.52 -6.16
N SER A 110 8.49 -11.33 -6.40
CA SER A 110 7.46 -10.70 -5.55
C SER A 110 6.02 -11.12 -5.90
N GLY A 111 5.84 -11.80 -7.03
CA GLY A 111 4.55 -12.03 -7.64
C GLY A 111 4.11 -10.88 -8.57
N PRO A 112 3.16 -11.14 -9.46
CA PRO A 112 2.65 -10.12 -10.37
C PRO A 112 1.81 -9.09 -9.62
N VAL A 113 1.87 -7.84 -10.06
CA VAL A 113 0.96 -6.80 -9.58
C VAL A 113 -0.48 -7.17 -9.97
N PRO A 114 -1.40 -7.30 -9.02
CA PRO A 114 -2.79 -7.66 -9.33
C PRO A 114 -3.47 -6.54 -10.13
N LEU A 115 -4.29 -6.94 -11.10
CA LEU A 115 -5.15 -6.00 -11.78
C LEU A 115 -6.27 -5.56 -10.82
N VAL A 116 -6.36 -4.28 -10.59
CA VAL A 116 -7.46 -3.71 -9.79
C VAL A 116 -8.76 -3.67 -10.61
N PRO A 117 -9.93 -3.77 -9.97
CA PRO A 117 -11.21 -3.58 -10.64
C PRO A 117 -11.27 -2.21 -11.32
N ARG A 118 -11.82 -2.14 -12.55
CA ARG A 118 -11.89 -0.88 -13.30
C ARG A 118 -12.57 0.26 -12.52
N GLY A 119 -13.57 -0.07 -11.71
CA GLY A 119 -14.30 0.90 -10.87
C GLY A 119 -13.40 1.65 -9.89
N THR A 120 -12.30 1.02 -9.43
CA THR A 120 -11.35 1.68 -8.50
C THR A 120 -10.53 2.78 -9.14
N LEU A 121 -10.46 2.83 -10.47
CA LEU A 121 -9.83 3.90 -11.25
C LEU A 121 -10.78 5.05 -11.56
N GLY A 122 -12.03 4.95 -11.12
CA GLY A 122 -13.04 5.98 -11.31
C GLY A 122 -13.03 7.05 -10.23
N ASN A 123 -14.06 7.86 -10.22
CA ASN A 123 -14.19 8.94 -9.25
C ASN A 123 -14.79 8.42 -7.94
N TRP A 124 -14.16 8.75 -6.83
CA TRP A 124 -14.57 8.39 -5.48
C TRP A 124 -15.12 9.61 -4.77
N TRP A 125 -16.25 9.46 -4.09
CA TRP A 125 -16.74 10.47 -3.18
C TRP A 125 -16.42 10.06 -1.74
N SER A 126 -15.64 10.88 -1.06
CA SER A 126 -15.38 10.77 0.37
C SER A 126 -15.45 12.16 1.01
N ARG A 127 -16.07 12.24 2.16
CA ARG A 127 -16.12 13.46 2.96
C ARG A 127 -16.26 13.12 4.44
N TYR A 128 -15.43 13.71 5.27
CA TYR A 128 -15.61 13.69 6.71
C TYR A 128 -16.86 14.49 7.08
N TRP A 129 -17.96 13.80 7.19
CA TRP A 129 -19.28 14.36 7.48
C TRP A 129 -20.18 13.29 8.06
N ARG A 130 -20.98 13.67 9.09
CA ARG A 130 -21.94 12.77 9.71
C ARG A 130 -23.22 12.70 8.88
N TYR A 131 -23.22 11.82 7.90
CA TYR A 131 -24.41 11.52 7.10
C TYR A 131 -25.32 10.53 7.83
N ASP A 132 -26.62 10.69 7.64
CA ASP A 132 -27.57 9.59 7.77
C ASP A 132 -27.79 8.89 6.42
N GLU A 133 -28.50 7.76 6.45
CA GLU A 133 -28.83 6.96 5.25
C GLU A 133 -29.49 7.80 4.16
N ARG A 134 -30.47 8.61 4.54
CA ARG A 134 -31.25 9.40 3.59
C ARG A 134 -30.41 10.51 2.96
N GLU A 135 -29.73 11.28 3.78
CA GLU A 135 -28.86 12.38 3.29
C GLU A 135 -27.81 11.86 2.32
N TYR A 136 -27.24 10.68 2.62
CA TYR A 136 -26.21 10.10 1.76
C TYR A 136 -26.77 9.62 0.41
N VAL A 137 -27.92 8.95 0.42
CA VAL A 137 -28.59 8.51 -0.81
C VAL A 137 -29.03 9.73 -1.65
N ASP A 138 -29.62 10.74 -1.03
CA ASP A 138 -30.02 11.99 -1.71
C ASP A 138 -28.82 12.69 -2.36
N LEU A 139 -27.66 12.65 -1.72
CA LEU A 139 -26.43 13.21 -2.26
C LEU A 139 -25.95 12.41 -3.48
N MET A 140 -25.97 11.08 -3.44
CA MET A 140 -25.59 10.24 -4.61
C MET A 140 -26.53 10.48 -5.79
N ASP A 141 -27.82 10.60 -5.52
CA ASP A 141 -28.82 10.94 -6.54
C ASP A 141 -28.62 12.36 -7.10
N ARG A 142 -28.15 13.29 -6.28
CA ARG A 142 -27.79 14.65 -6.74
C ARG A 142 -26.59 14.61 -7.67
N PHE A 143 -25.50 13.92 -7.35
CA PHE A 143 -24.36 13.76 -8.24
C PHE A 143 -24.79 13.23 -9.62
N ARG A 144 -25.66 12.22 -9.61
CA ARG A 144 -26.20 11.65 -10.85
C ARG A 144 -27.00 12.67 -11.66
N ARG A 145 -27.87 13.45 -11.01
CA ARG A 145 -28.67 14.50 -11.68
C ARG A 145 -27.82 15.61 -12.27
N GLU A 146 -26.75 15.98 -11.57
CA GLU A 146 -25.79 17.02 -12.02
C GLU A 146 -24.78 16.48 -13.05
N GLY A 147 -24.88 15.21 -13.44
CA GLY A 147 -24.00 14.61 -14.44
C GLY A 147 -22.56 14.36 -13.94
N VAL A 148 -22.34 14.33 -12.64
CA VAL A 148 -21.04 13.99 -12.04
C VAL A 148 -20.91 12.48 -11.93
N PRO A 149 -20.04 11.82 -12.70
CA PRO A 149 -19.89 10.38 -12.63
C PRO A 149 -19.15 9.99 -11.36
N LEU A 150 -19.69 9.00 -10.64
CA LEU A 150 -19.06 8.36 -9.49
C LEU A 150 -18.92 6.86 -9.72
N SER A 151 -17.86 6.27 -9.22
CA SER A 151 -17.63 4.83 -9.20
C SER A 151 -17.70 4.25 -7.80
N VAL A 152 -17.27 5.01 -6.81
CA VAL A 152 -17.17 4.55 -5.43
C VAL A 152 -17.77 5.58 -4.48
N ALA A 153 -18.65 5.11 -3.62
CA ALA A 153 -19.21 5.85 -2.50
C ALA A 153 -18.46 5.45 -1.22
N VAL A 154 -17.76 6.39 -0.60
CA VAL A 154 -17.08 6.18 0.68
C VAL A 154 -17.97 6.69 1.78
N ILE A 155 -18.32 5.84 2.73
CA ILE A 155 -19.01 6.25 3.94
C ILE A 155 -17.93 6.48 4.98
N ASP A 156 -17.74 7.75 5.31
CA ASP A 156 -16.73 8.21 6.24
C ASP A 156 -17.20 7.99 7.69
N MET A 157 -16.68 8.75 8.62
CA MET A 157 -16.98 8.61 10.04
C MET A 157 -18.48 8.48 10.35
N ASP A 158 -18.77 8.03 11.56
CA ASP A 158 -20.12 7.85 12.12
C ASP A 158 -20.97 6.75 11.46
N TRP A 159 -20.46 6.04 10.43
CA TRP A 159 -21.12 4.84 9.97
C TRP A 159 -21.18 3.77 11.07
N HIS A 160 -20.22 3.78 11.97
CA HIS A 160 -20.16 2.95 13.17
C HIS A 160 -20.43 3.79 14.43
N VAL A 161 -20.67 3.11 15.54
CA VAL A 161 -20.85 3.74 16.86
C VAL A 161 -19.53 4.40 17.26
N VAL A 162 -19.57 5.71 17.53
CA VAL A 162 -18.41 6.52 17.93
C VAL A 162 -18.50 7.02 19.40
N ASP A 163 -19.70 7.05 19.95
CA ASP A 163 -19.93 7.39 21.37
C ASP A 163 -19.87 6.09 22.18
N VAL A 164 -18.69 5.79 22.69
CA VAL A 164 -18.39 4.55 23.39
C VAL A 164 -17.81 4.82 24.76
N ASP A 165 -17.95 3.86 25.67
CA ASP A 165 -17.32 3.91 26.98
C ASP A 165 -15.79 3.99 26.83
N PRO A 166 -15.13 5.02 27.40
CA PRO A 166 -13.68 5.17 27.34
C PRO A 166 -12.88 3.97 27.89
N GLU A 167 -13.49 3.14 28.76
CA GLU A 167 -12.86 1.92 29.24
C GLU A 167 -12.77 0.84 28.16
N ILE A 168 -13.66 0.88 27.17
CA ILE A 168 -13.68 -0.07 26.05
C ILE A 168 -12.75 0.40 24.93
N GLY A 169 -12.80 1.68 24.59
CA GLY A 169 -12.02 2.24 23.49
C GLY A 169 -12.29 3.71 23.21
N THR A 170 -12.01 4.11 22.01
CA THR A 170 -12.29 5.45 21.48
C THR A 170 -13.32 5.38 20.37
N GLY A 171 -13.85 6.54 19.94
CA GLY A 171 -14.72 6.61 18.76
C GLY A 171 -14.07 6.12 17.44
N TRP A 172 -12.78 5.76 17.46
CA TRP A 172 -12.01 5.27 16.32
C TRP A 172 -11.78 3.77 16.30
N THR A 173 -12.21 3.04 17.36
CA THR A 173 -11.87 1.63 17.55
C THR A 173 -13.00 0.67 17.19
N GLY A 174 -14.21 1.17 16.88
CA GLY A 174 -15.41 0.37 16.67
C GLY A 174 -15.69 0.06 15.19
N TYR A 175 -16.38 -1.06 14.99
CA TYR A 175 -16.83 -1.52 13.67
C TYR A 175 -18.32 -1.95 13.69
N THR A 176 -19.05 -1.51 14.70
CA THR A 176 -20.48 -1.80 14.86
C THR A 176 -21.29 -0.71 14.18
N TRP A 177 -22.16 -1.08 13.27
CA TRP A 177 -23.03 -0.11 12.58
C TRP A 177 -23.80 0.79 13.56
N ASN A 178 -23.82 2.08 13.26
CA ASN A 178 -24.65 3.05 13.97
C ASN A 178 -26.08 2.99 13.41
N HIS A 179 -26.94 2.23 14.05
CA HIS A 179 -28.33 2.04 13.61
C HIS A 179 -29.22 3.28 13.78
N ASP A 180 -28.77 4.32 14.51
CA ASP A 180 -29.49 5.59 14.56
C ASP A 180 -29.34 6.36 13.25
N LEU A 181 -28.20 6.23 12.56
CA LEU A 181 -27.93 6.86 11.28
C LEU A 181 -28.24 5.93 10.10
N PHE A 182 -27.97 4.65 10.26
CA PHE A 182 -28.16 3.60 9.25
C PHE A 182 -29.01 2.47 9.84
N PRO A 183 -30.33 2.66 9.93
CA PRO A 183 -31.22 1.69 10.60
C PRO A 183 -31.19 0.27 9.96
N ASP A 184 -30.98 0.19 8.66
CA ASP A 184 -30.88 -1.04 7.90
C ASP A 184 -29.68 -0.96 6.94
N PRO A 185 -28.46 -1.30 7.42
CA PRO A 185 -27.24 -1.21 6.60
C PRO A 185 -27.29 -2.06 5.33
N GLU A 186 -27.91 -3.25 5.37
CA GLU A 186 -27.98 -4.13 4.21
C GLU A 186 -28.82 -3.49 3.09
N ARG A 187 -29.98 -2.95 3.44
CA ARG A 187 -30.85 -2.23 2.51
C ARG A 187 -30.15 -0.97 1.97
N PHE A 188 -29.48 -0.23 2.83
CA PHE A 188 -28.72 0.96 2.45
C PHE A 188 -27.61 0.62 1.44
N LEU A 189 -26.78 -0.38 1.74
CA LEU A 189 -25.71 -0.82 0.84
C LEU A 189 -26.28 -1.34 -0.50
N THR A 190 -27.36 -2.10 -0.45
CA THR A 190 -28.07 -2.56 -1.66
C THR A 190 -28.51 -1.38 -2.52
N SER A 191 -29.08 -0.35 -1.91
CA SER A 191 -29.54 0.84 -2.63
C SER A 191 -28.42 1.59 -3.35
N LEU A 192 -27.20 1.62 -2.77
CA LEU A 192 -26.02 2.19 -3.41
C LEU A 192 -25.51 1.32 -4.57
N HIS A 193 -25.51 -0.01 -4.40
CA HIS A 193 -25.15 -0.95 -5.46
C HIS A 193 -26.13 -0.88 -6.65
N GLU A 194 -27.42 -0.72 -6.41
CA GLU A 194 -28.42 -0.51 -7.47
C GLU A 194 -28.21 0.77 -8.27
N ARG A 195 -27.53 1.76 -7.68
CA ARG A 195 -27.06 2.99 -8.36
C ARG A 195 -25.79 2.79 -9.17
N GLY A 196 -25.23 1.60 -9.17
CA GLY A 196 -23.98 1.25 -9.86
C GLY A 196 -22.72 1.70 -9.12
N LEU A 197 -22.82 1.99 -7.82
CA LEU A 197 -21.70 2.43 -6.99
C LEU A 197 -21.10 1.22 -6.25
N ALA A 198 -19.78 1.09 -6.26
CA ALA A 198 -19.10 0.31 -5.25
C ALA A 198 -19.08 1.09 -3.94
N VAL A 199 -19.05 0.39 -2.82
CA VAL A 199 -19.08 1.02 -1.49
C VAL A 199 -17.87 0.61 -0.68
N THR A 200 -17.30 1.55 0.05
CA THR A 200 -16.27 1.29 1.06
C THR A 200 -16.52 2.12 2.30
N LEU A 201 -16.04 1.61 3.41
CA LEU A 201 -16.16 2.26 4.72
C LEU A 201 -14.79 2.80 5.13
N ASN A 202 -14.75 4.02 5.65
CA ASN A 202 -13.54 4.55 6.23
C ASN A 202 -13.32 3.95 7.63
N VAL A 203 -12.12 3.46 7.88
CA VAL A 203 -11.73 2.83 9.14
C VAL A 203 -10.39 3.37 9.62
N HIS A 204 -10.24 3.50 10.93
CA HIS A 204 -9.05 4.08 11.56
C HIS A 204 -8.50 3.12 12.63
N PRO A 205 -7.77 2.07 12.24
CA PRO A 205 -7.32 1.05 13.18
C PRO A 205 -6.09 1.45 14.02
N ALA A 206 -5.65 2.71 14.00
CA ALA A 206 -4.46 3.17 14.72
C ALA A 206 -4.51 2.90 16.22
N ASP A 207 -5.71 3.03 16.83
CA ASP A 207 -5.94 2.74 18.26
C ASP A 207 -6.36 1.28 18.51
N GLY A 208 -6.27 0.44 17.49
CA GLY A 208 -6.70 -0.94 17.50
C GLY A 208 -8.17 -1.12 17.17
N VAL A 209 -8.63 -2.37 17.19
CA VAL A 209 -10.02 -2.77 16.98
C VAL A 209 -10.57 -3.26 18.31
N ARG A 210 -11.67 -2.70 18.74
CA ARG A 210 -12.33 -3.04 20.01
C ARG A 210 -13.75 -3.54 19.73
N ARG A 211 -14.21 -4.42 20.60
CA ARG A 211 -15.60 -4.88 20.58
C ARG A 211 -16.45 -3.90 21.39
N HIS A 212 -17.42 -3.30 20.76
CA HIS A 212 -18.42 -2.45 21.37
C HIS A 212 -19.75 -3.15 21.42
#